data_f5c86c227c9c641c5328f407280b1f59
#
_entry.id   f5c86c227c9c641c5328f407280b1f59
#
_cell.length_a   1.000
_cell.length_b   1.000
_cell.length_c   1.000
_cell.angle_alpha   90.00
_cell.angle_beta   90.00
_cell.angle_gamma   90.00
#
_symmetry.space_group_name_H-M   'P 1'
#
loop_
_entity.id
_entity.type
_entity.pdbx_description
1 polymer ?
#
loop_
_entity_poly.entity_id
_entity_poly.type
_entity_poly.pdbx_seq_one_letter_code
_entity_poly.pdbx_strand_id
1 'polypeptide(L)'
;MAPNQKKFSQAPEMSIDSSKRYTASMETTLGTIVIALDPIAAPKTVNNFVFLSEQGYYDDVIFHRIINGFMCQGGDPEGSGRGGPGYKFGDELPKPGKYQIGSVAMANAGPNTNGSQFFIVSGSSGVGLPPQYSLFGQVVKGLEVVEAMQNVATRPGDRPVEDVVIKSITITVAD
;
A
#
# COMPACT_ATOMS: atom_id res chain seq x y z
N MET A 1 4.87 -21.96 2.94
CA MET A 1 4.14 -21.40 1.79
C MET A 1 5.09 -21.17 0.62
N ALA A 2 4.59 -21.36 -0.59
CA ALA A 2 5.38 -21.06 -1.78
C ALA A 2 5.59 -19.56 -1.92
N PRO A 3 6.82 -19.09 -2.28
CA PRO A 3 7.04 -17.68 -2.58
C PRO A 3 6.11 -17.20 -3.70
N ASN A 4 5.68 -15.93 -3.62
CA ASN A 4 4.78 -15.30 -4.60
C ASN A 4 3.37 -15.91 -4.66
N GLN A 5 2.96 -16.62 -3.63
CA GLN A 5 1.58 -17.08 -3.52
C GLN A 5 0.63 -15.88 -3.49
N LYS A 6 -0.46 -15.93 -4.27
CA LYS A 6 -1.39 -14.79 -4.42
C LYS A 6 -2.72 -14.99 -3.70
N LYS A 7 -3.03 -16.20 -3.25
CA LYS A 7 -4.28 -16.48 -2.53
C LYS A 7 -3.99 -17.24 -1.25
N PHE A 8 -4.66 -16.84 -0.18
CA PHE A 8 -4.53 -17.42 1.14
C PHE A 8 -5.92 -17.71 1.68
N SER A 9 -6.06 -18.73 2.52
CA SER A 9 -7.35 -19.13 3.07
C SER A 9 -7.85 -18.24 4.20
N GLN A 10 -6.94 -17.48 4.84
CA GLN A 10 -7.26 -16.60 5.96
C GLN A 10 -6.22 -15.51 6.12
N ALA A 11 -6.58 -14.45 6.85
CA ALA A 11 -5.65 -13.39 7.21
C ALA A 11 -4.52 -13.95 8.08
N PRO A 12 -3.30 -13.37 7.98
CA PRO A 12 -2.17 -13.88 8.75
C PRO A 12 -2.37 -13.68 10.25
N GLU A 13 -1.86 -14.63 11.02
CA GLU A 13 -1.78 -14.48 12.47
C GLU A 13 -0.85 -13.31 12.80
N MET A 14 -1.07 -12.67 13.95
CA MET A 14 -0.24 -11.57 14.40
C MET A 14 1.17 -12.07 14.70
N SER A 15 2.15 -11.61 13.92
CA SER A 15 3.56 -12.01 14.07
C SER A 15 4.50 -10.83 14.26
N ILE A 16 4.04 -9.60 14.05
CA ILE A 16 4.88 -8.42 14.28
C ILE A 16 4.89 -8.05 15.77
N ASP A 17 5.91 -7.29 16.13
CA ASP A 17 6.08 -6.73 17.47
C ASP A 17 5.89 -5.23 17.38
N SER A 18 4.77 -4.71 17.91
CA SER A 18 4.42 -3.30 17.79
C SER A 18 5.37 -2.35 18.54
N SER A 19 6.27 -2.90 19.38
CA SER A 19 7.31 -2.09 20.03
C SER A 19 8.52 -1.84 19.13
N LYS A 20 8.58 -2.50 17.97
CA LYS A 20 9.69 -2.36 17.03
C LYS A 20 9.33 -1.44 15.88
N ARG A 21 10.35 -1.00 15.15
CA ARG A 21 10.20 -0.16 13.96
C ARG A 21 10.24 -1.02 12.72
N TYR A 22 9.24 -0.87 11.89
CA TYR A 22 9.14 -1.59 10.62
C TYR A 22 9.27 -0.59 9.47
N THR A 23 10.13 -0.90 8.52
CA THR A 23 10.37 -0.09 7.33
C THR A 23 10.22 -0.97 6.10
N ALA A 24 9.51 -0.49 5.10
CA ALA A 24 9.36 -1.17 3.82
C ALA A 24 10.14 -0.39 2.75
N SER A 25 11.07 -1.06 2.08
CA SER A 25 11.77 -0.53 0.91
C SER A 25 11.12 -1.11 -0.33
N MET A 26 10.39 -0.28 -1.07
CA MET A 26 9.66 -0.68 -2.27
C MET A 26 10.45 -0.26 -3.50
N GLU A 27 10.94 -1.24 -4.24
CA GLU A 27 11.62 -1.00 -5.52
C GLU A 27 10.58 -0.96 -6.63
N THR A 28 10.52 0.14 -7.36
CA THR A 28 9.58 0.27 -8.49
C THR A 28 10.34 0.57 -9.78
N THR A 29 9.64 0.49 -10.90
CA THR A 29 10.22 0.84 -12.21
C THR A 29 10.61 2.30 -12.32
N LEU A 30 10.12 3.17 -11.42
CA LEU A 30 10.46 4.60 -11.40
C LEU A 30 11.42 4.98 -10.26
N GLY A 31 11.79 4.03 -9.41
CA GLY A 31 12.73 4.26 -8.31
C GLY A 31 12.29 3.63 -7.01
N THR A 32 13.04 3.88 -5.96
CA THR A 32 12.83 3.31 -4.63
C THR A 32 12.00 4.24 -3.76
N ILE A 33 11.00 3.67 -3.08
CA ILE A 33 10.18 4.36 -2.09
C ILE A 33 10.39 3.66 -0.75
N VAL A 34 10.76 4.41 0.28
CA VAL A 34 10.92 3.87 1.63
C VAL A 34 9.77 4.35 2.50
N ILE A 35 9.08 3.40 3.13
CA ILE A 35 7.87 3.65 3.91
C ILE A 35 8.14 3.27 5.37
N ALA A 36 7.94 4.21 6.29
CA ALA A 36 7.90 3.90 7.72
C ALA A 36 6.50 3.39 8.03
N LEU A 37 6.41 2.16 8.52
CA LEU A 37 5.13 1.55 8.88
C LEU A 37 4.79 1.91 10.33
N ASP A 38 3.51 1.96 10.66
CA ASP A 38 3.01 2.37 11.98
C ASP A 38 2.25 1.23 12.66
N PRO A 39 2.96 0.31 13.33
CA PRO A 39 2.33 -0.85 13.96
C PRO A 39 1.54 -0.51 15.23
N ILE A 40 1.68 0.72 15.74
CA ILE A 40 0.93 1.16 16.92
C ILE A 40 -0.47 1.63 16.47
N ALA A 41 -0.52 2.47 15.44
CA ALA A 41 -1.80 2.98 14.94
C ALA A 41 -2.61 1.92 14.19
N ALA A 42 -1.95 1.02 13.47
CA ALA A 42 -2.63 0.03 12.61
C ALA A 42 -1.91 -1.32 12.67
N PRO A 43 -1.94 -2.01 13.82
CA PRO A 43 -1.16 -3.25 14.00
C PRO A 43 -1.57 -4.38 13.06
N LYS A 44 -2.85 -4.60 12.83
CA LYS A 44 -3.32 -5.65 11.92
C LYS A 44 -2.95 -5.34 10.47
N THR A 45 -3.09 -4.08 10.09
CA THR A 45 -2.79 -3.62 8.74
C THR A 45 -1.30 -3.74 8.45
N VAL A 46 -0.44 -3.31 9.38
CA VAL A 46 1.01 -3.47 9.25
C VAL A 46 1.39 -4.93 9.21
N ASN A 47 0.83 -5.76 10.09
CA ASN A 47 1.07 -7.20 10.11
C ASN A 47 0.74 -7.83 8.75
N ASN A 48 -0.39 -7.47 8.18
CA ASN A 48 -0.83 -7.95 6.87
C ASN A 48 0.15 -7.52 5.76
N PHE A 49 0.53 -6.26 5.75
CA PHE A 49 1.44 -5.72 4.73
C PHE A 49 2.82 -6.37 4.82
N VAL A 50 3.35 -6.53 6.03
CA VAL A 50 4.63 -7.21 6.28
C VAL A 50 4.56 -8.66 5.81
N PHE A 51 3.51 -9.39 6.19
CA PHE A 51 3.31 -10.78 5.78
C PHE A 51 3.30 -10.90 4.24
N LEU A 52 2.46 -10.12 3.57
CA LEU A 52 2.35 -10.19 2.12
C LEU A 52 3.66 -9.81 1.43
N SER A 53 4.34 -8.78 1.93
CA SER A 53 5.64 -8.36 1.39
C SER A 53 6.69 -9.46 1.51
N GLU A 54 6.75 -10.12 2.65
CA GLU A 54 7.71 -11.21 2.89
C GLU A 54 7.41 -12.46 2.08
N GLN A 55 6.15 -12.66 1.68
CA GLN A 55 5.76 -13.76 0.80
C GLN A 55 6.04 -13.46 -0.68
N GLY A 56 6.57 -12.27 -1.01
CA GLY A 56 6.74 -11.86 -2.40
C GLY A 56 5.42 -11.59 -3.12
N TYR A 57 4.36 -11.37 -2.37
CA TYR A 57 3.00 -11.17 -2.92
C TYR A 57 2.94 -9.98 -3.87
N TYR A 58 3.65 -8.89 -3.53
CA TYR A 58 3.63 -7.67 -4.32
C TYR A 58 4.62 -7.64 -5.48
N ASP A 59 5.46 -8.68 -5.62
CA ASP A 59 6.43 -8.73 -6.72
C ASP A 59 5.70 -8.76 -8.07
N ASP A 60 6.12 -7.90 -8.99
CA ASP A 60 5.56 -7.72 -10.33
C ASP A 60 4.12 -7.18 -10.33
N VAL A 61 3.63 -6.65 -9.22
CA VAL A 61 2.30 -6.06 -9.12
C VAL A 61 2.36 -4.58 -9.52
N ILE A 62 1.37 -4.13 -10.29
CA ILE A 62 1.34 -2.77 -10.83
C ILE A 62 0.56 -1.79 -9.95
N PHE A 63 0.82 -0.50 -10.17
CA PHE A 63 -0.07 0.56 -9.73
C PHE A 63 -1.12 0.75 -10.83
N HIS A 64 -2.26 0.12 -10.66
CA HIS A 64 -3.29 0.03 -11.70
C HIS A 64 -4.18 1.28 -11.80
N ARG A 65 -4.09 2.19 -10.82
CA ARG A 65 -4.89 3.41 -10.79
C ARG A 65 -4.06 4.56 -10.21
N ILE A 66 -3.79 5.55 -11.04
CA ILE A 66 -3.05 6.74 -10.64
C ILE A 66 -3.84 7.97 -11.04
N ILE A 67 -4.11 8.85 -10.09
CA ILE A 67 -4.80 10.12 -10.34
C ILE A 67 -3.91 11.24 -9.84
N ASN A 68 -3.42 12.07 -10.77
CA ASN A 68 -2.61 13.23 -10.44
C ASN A 68 -3.35 14.15 -9.48
N GLY A 69 -2.67 14.65 -8.47
CA GLY A 69 -3.26 15.51 -7.45
C GLY A 69 -4.05 14.75 -6.37
N PHE A 70 -4.04 13.42 -6.42
CA PHE A 70 -4.82 12.59 -5.50
C PHE A 70 -3.96 11.46 -4.90
N MET A 71 -3.78 10.35 -5.62
CA MET A 71 -3.09 9.18 -5.08
C MET A 71 -2.62 8.21 -6.17
N CYS A 72 -1.75 7.29 -5.77
CA CYS A 72 -1.29 6.17 -6.59
C CYS A 72 -1.73 4.88 -5.90
N GLN A 73 -2.57 4.09 -6.54
CA GLN A 73 -3.14 2.86 -5.97
C GLN A 73 -2.60 1.61 -6.66
N GLY A 74 -2.21 0.65 -5.87
CA GLY A 74 -1.72 -0.64 -6.35
C GLY A 74 -2.00 -1.76 -5.36
N GLY A 75 -1.30 -2.88 -5.53
CA GLY A 75 -1.40 -4.00 -4.58
C GLY A 75 -2.40 -5.07 -4.98
N ASP A 76 -3.03 -4.95 -6.15
CA ASP A 76 -3.91 -5.98 -6.70
C ASP A 76 -3.10 -6.86 -7.65
N PRO A 77 -2.87 -8.14 -7.34
CA PRO A 77 -2.09 -9.00 -8.23
C PRO A 77 -2.72 -9.23 -9.60
N GLU A 78 -4.03 -8.99 -9.74
CA GLU A 78 -4.71 -9.08 -11.04
C GLU A 78 -4.63 -7.76 -11.83
N GLY A 79 -4.28 -6.66 -11.17
CA GLY A 79 -4.20 -5.34 -11.81
C GLY A 79 -5.55 -4.77 -12.27
N SER A 80 -6.65 -5.32 -11.77
CA SER A 80 -8.01 -4.96 -12.18
C SER A 80 -8.73 -4.00 -11.22
N GLY A 81 -8.23 -3.89 -10.00
CA GLY A 81 -8.89 -3.19 -8.89
C GLY A 81 -9.84 -4.09 -8.12
N ARG A 82 -10.02 -5.35 -8.54
CA ARG A 82 -10.95 -6.32 -7.93
C ARG A 82 -10.24 -7.47 -7.23
N GLY A 83 -8.95 -7.63 -7.47
CA GLY A 83 -8.17 -8.73 -6.90
C GLY A 83 -7.75 -8.45 -5.47
N GLY A 84 -7.40 -9.52 -4.78
CA GLY A 84 -6.94 -9.47 -3.41
C GLY A 84 -6.38 -10.80 -2.95
N PRO A 85 -6.03 -10.91 -1.66
CA PRO A 85 -5.29 -12.06 -1.15
C PRO A 85 -6.15 -13.27 -0.79
N GLY A 86 -7.46 -13.21 -1.01
CA GLY A 86 -8.38 -14.31 -0.69
C GLY A 86 -9.07 -14.17 0.66
N TYR A 87 -8.83 -13.10 1.38
CA TYR A 87 -9.45 -12.79 2.67
C TYR A 87 -9.70 -11.29 2.80
N LYS A 88 -10.49 -10.93 3.81
CA LYS A 88 -10.72 -9.53 4.19
C LYS A 88 -10.49 -9.39 5.69
N PHE A 89 -10.12 -8.19 6.13
CA PHE A 89 -9.97 -7.89 7.56
C PHE A 89 -10.47 -6.49 7.90
N GLY A 90 -10.68 -6.26 9.19
CA GLY A 90 -11.31 -5.04 9.68
C GLY A 90 -10.46 -3.80 9.60
N ASP A 91 -11.13 -2.65 9.62
CA ASP A 91 -10.50 -1.35 9.58
C ASP A 91 -9.77 -0.99 10.87
N GLU A 92 -8.72 -0.18 10.71
CA GLU A 92 -8.00 0.48 11.80
C GLU A 92 -7.86 1.95 11.42
N LEU A 93 -8.97 2.68 11.55
CA LEU A 93 -9.10 4.01 10.97
C LEU A 93 -8.38 5.09 11.79
N PRO A 94 -7.78 6.10 11.10
CA PRO A 94 -7.18 7.24 11.78
C PRO A 94 -8.26 8.23 12.24
N LYS A 95 -7.85 9.21 13.03
CA LYS A 95 -8.67 10.38 13.30
C LYS A 95 -8.74 11.26 12.05
N PRO A 96 -9.77 12.13 11.93
CA PRO A 96 -9.85 13.05 10.80
C PRO A 96 -8.61 13.93 10.67
N GLY A 97 -8.25 14.24 9.41
CA GLY A 97 -7.16 15.18 9.12
C GLY A 97 -5.75 14.62 9.23
N LYS A 98 -5.60 13.31 9.26
CA LYS A 98 -4.28 12.67 9.41
C LYS A 98 -3.56 12.37 8.10
N TYR A 99 -4.28 12.37 6.97
CA TYR A 99 -3.63 12.10 5.70
C TYR A 99 -2.79 13.29 5.25
N GLN A 100 -1.60 13.00 4.74
CA GLN A 100 -0.68 13.99 4.20
C GLN A 100 0.03 13.41 2.97
N ILE A 101 0.77 14.22 2.24
CA ILE A 101 1.54 13.73 1.11
C ILE A 101 2.49 12.64 1.59
N GLY A 102 2.47 11.50 0.92
CA GLY A 102 3.27 10.33 1.28
C GLY A 102 2.60 9.37 2.26
N SER A 103 1.39 9.69 2.75
CA SER A 103 0.62 8.74 3.57
C SER A 103 0.32 7.47 2.78
N VAL A 104 0.45 6.32 3.43
CA VAL A 104 0.13 5.01 2.82
C VAL A 104 -1.04 4.42 3.59
N ALA A 105 -2.13 4.16 2.88
CA ALA A 105 -3.38 3.68 3.47
C ALA A 105 -3.97 2.54 2.65
N MET A 106 -4.86 1.75 3.26
CA MET A 106 -5.50 0.64 2.57
C MET A 106 -6.68 1.13 1.73
N ALA A 107 -6.70 0.69 0.48
CA ALA A 107 -7.90 0.82 -0.35
C ALA A 107 -8.93 -0.21 0.12
N ASN A 108 -10.21 0.09 -0.05
CA ASN A 108 -11.29 -0.81 0.36
C ASN A 108 -12.53 -0.64 -0.52
N ALA A 109 -13.49 -1.54 -0.37
CA ALA A 109 -14.78 -1.52 -1.04
C ALA A 109 -15.93 -1.27 -0.04
N GLY A 110 -15.65 -0.49 0.99
CA GLY A 110 -16.55 -0.20 2.10
C GLY A 110 -15.95 -0.64 3.43
N PRO A 111 -16.68 -0.48 4.54
CA PRO A 111 -16.16 -0.82 5.87
C PRO A 111 -15.69 -2.28 5.99
N ASN A 112 -14.53 -2.46 6.60
CA ASN A 112 -14.00 -3.79 6.96
C ASN A 112 -13.79 -4.71 5.75
N THR A 113 -13.31 -4.15 4.61
CA THR A 113 -13.04 -4.92 3.40
C THR A 113 -11.58 -4.83 2.96
N ASN A 114 -10.66 -4.65 3.89
CA ASN A 114 -9.23 -4.56 3.60
C ASN A 114 -8.69 -5.92 3.13
N GLY A 115 -7.83 -5.88 2.14
CA GLY A 115 -7.15 -7.06 1.62
C GLY A 115 -5.69 -6.76 1.36
N SER A 116 -5.32 -6.53 0.10
CA SER A 116 -3.93 -6.23 -0.27
C SER A 116 -3.75 -4.88 -0.96
N GLN A 117 -4.80 -4.28 -1.48
CA GLN A 117 -4.70 -3.03 -2.21
C GLN A 117 -4.44 -1.87 -1.26
N PHE A 118 -3.52 -1.00 -1.65
CA PHE A 118 -3.16 0.19 -0.89
C PHE A 118 -2.97 1.37 -1.84
N PHE A 119 -2.92 2.57 -1.28
CA PHE A 119 -2.58 3.76 -2.06
C PHE A 119 -1.61 4.64 -1.31
N ILE A 120 -0.87 5.43 -2.08
CA ILE A 120 0.07 6.43 -1.57
C ILE A 120 -0.52 7.80 -1.94
N VAL A 121 -0.76 8.64 -0.95
CA VAL A 121 -1.27 9.99 -1.18
C VAL A 121 -0.20 10.80 -1.90
N SER A 122 -0.56 11.39 -3.05
CA SER A 122 0.36 12.14 -3.89
C SER A 122 -0.07 13.59 -4.10
N GLY A 123 -1.28 13.96 -3.71
CA GLY A 123 -1.78 15.31 -3.92
C GLY A 123 -2.84 15.73 -2.91
N SER A 124 -3.26 17.00 -2.99
CA SER A 124 -4.15 17.63 -2.02
C SER A 124 -5.51 16.95 -1.90
N SER A 125 -6.02 16.34 -2.97
CA SER A 125 -7.28 15.61 -2.91
C SER A 125 -7.19 14.38 -2.02
N GLY A 126 -6.02 13.75 -1.93
CA GLY A 126 -5.78 12.65 -1.00
C GLY A 126 -5.63 13.12 0.44
N VAL A 127 -5.02 14.28 0.63
CA VAL A 127 -4.91 14.90 1.96
C VAL A 127 -6.30 15.20 2.54
N GLY A 128 -7.26 15.56 1.69
CA GLY A 128 -8.62 15.88 2.10
C GLY A 128 -9.57 14.69 2.27
N LEU A 129 -9.09 13.46 2.16
CA LEU A 129 -9.94 12.29 2.31
C LEU A 129 -10.57 12.19 3.71
N PRO A 130 -11.84 11.71 3.79
CA PRO A 130 -12.42 11.37 5.09
C PRO A 130 -11.71 10.16 5.69
N PRO A 131 -11.73 9.96 7.03
CA PRO A 131 -10.99 8.90 7.70
C PRO A 131 -11.65 7.52 7.54
N GLN A 132 -11.78 7.06 6.31
CA GLN A 132 -12.43 5.80 5.95
C GLN A 132 -11.44 4.75 5.45
N TYR A 133 -10.13 5.05 5.51
CA TYR A 133 -9.05 4.19 5.02
C TYR A 133 -8.01 4.02 6.11
N SER A 134 -7.67 2.78 6.41
CA SER A 134 -6.69 2.46 7.47
C SER A 134 -5.32 3.03 7.08
N LEU A 135 -4.85 4.01 7.84
CA LEU A 135 -3.56 4.68 7.64
C LEU A 135 -2.48 3.89 8.36
N PHE A 136 -1.53 3.32 7.61
CA PHE A 136 -0.56 2.41 8.22
C PHE A 136 0.90 2.74 7.91
N GLY A 137 1.18 3.76 7.12
CA GLY A 137 2.55 4.12 6.81
C GLY A 137 2.71 5.52 6.27
N GLN A 138 3.98 5.95 6.17
CA GLN A 138 4.37 7.25 5.65
C GLN A 138 5.64 7.09 4.84
N VAL A 139 5.65 7.63 3.63
CA VAL A 139 6.87 7.68 2.81
C VAL A 139 7.88 8.60 3.49
N VAL A 140 9.06 8.08 3.78
CA VAL A 140 10.16 8.82 4.42
C VAL A 140 11.32 9.08 3.46
N LYS A 141 11.42 8.32 2.37
CA LYS A 141 12.35 8.55 1.26
C LYS A 141 11.64 8.20 -0.04
N GLY A 142 11.94 8.94 -1.10
CA GLY A 142 11.38 8.66 -2.41
C GLY A 142 10.11 9.42 -2.73
N LEU A 143 9.85 10.55 -2.05
CA LEU A 143 8.70 11.40 -2.42
C LEU A 143 8.82 11.89 -3.87
N GLU A 144 10.04 12.08 -4.37
CA GLU A 144 10.27 12.41 -5.78
C GLU A 144 9.87 11.28 -6.72
N VAL A 145 9.92 10.04 -6.26
CA VAL A 145 9.43 8.88 -7.03
C VAL A 145 7.90 8.89 -7.05
N VAL A 146 7.28 9.17 -5.91
CA VAL A 146 5.81 9.31 -5.82
C VAL A 146 5.34 10.44 -6.75
N GLU A 147 6.07 11.55 -6.77
CA GLU A 147 5.79 12.67 -7.68
C GLU A 147 5.90 12.24 -9.15
N ALA A 148 6.94 11.50 -9.49
CA ALA A 148 7.11 10.97 -10.84
C ALA A 148 5.95 10.02 -11.20
N MET A 149 5.54 9.18 -10.25
CA MET A 149 4.42 8.24 -10.46
C MET A 149 3.10 8.99 -10.74
N GLN A 150 2.80 10.04 -9.97
CA GLN A 150 1.53 10.75 -10.17
C GLN A 150 1.48 11.50 -11.50
N ASN A 151 2.62 11.78 -12.09
CA ASN A 151 2.72 12.53 -13.34
C ASN A 151 2.78 11.66 -14.60
N VAL A 152 2.72 10.33 -14.46
CA VAL A 152 2.72 9.46 -15.64
C VAL A 152 1.45 9.66 -16.48
N ALA A 153 1.56 9.44 -17.78
CA ALA A 153 0.40 9.47 -18.67
C ALA A 153 -0.53 8.31 -18.32
N THR A 154 -1.83 8.60 -18.27
CA THR A 154 -2.86 7.59 -18.00
C THR A 154 -3.86 7.56 -19.13
N ARG A 155 -4.57 6.44 -19.23
CA ARG A 155 -5.69 6.24 -20.17
C ARG A 155 -7.01 6.22 -19.41
N PRO A 156 -8.17 6.20 -20.10
CA PRO A 156 -9.48 6.14 -19.42
C PRO A 156 -9.52 5.01 -18.39
N GLY A 157 -10.03 5.34 -17.18
CA GLY A 157 -9.99 4.45 -16.04
C GLY A 157 -8.77 4.69 -15.13
N ASP A 158 -7.98 5.72 -15.43
CA ASP A 158 -6.82 6.16 -14.61
C ASP A 158 -5.69 5.13 -14.53
N ARG A 159 -5.63 4.22 -15.49
CA ARG A 159 -4.54 3.26 -15.59
C ARG A 159 -3.36 3.89 -16.32
N PRO A 160 -2.12 3.79 -15.80
CA PRO A 160 -0.94 4.25 -16.52
C PRO A 160 -0.82 3.61 -17.90
N VAL A 161 -0.42 4.42 -18.90
CA VAL A 161 -0.18 3.93 -20.27
C VAL A 161 0.96 2.93 -20.26
N GLU A 162 2.04 3.24 -19.53
CA GLU A 162 3.13 2.30 -19.28
C GLU A 162 3.00 1.84 -17.83
N ASP A 163 3.06 0.52 -17.60
CA ASP A 163 2.90 -0.03 -16.26
C ASP A 163 4.00 0.49 -15.31
N VAL A 164 3.56 0.97 -14.14
CA VAL A 164 4.44 1.25 -13.01
C VAL A 164 4.40 0.00 -12.13
N VAL A 165 5.53 -0.70 -12.06
CA VAL A 165 5.60 -2.03 -11.47
C VAL A 165 6.37 -2.00 -10.16
N ILE A 166 5.85 -2.70 -9.15
CA ILE A 166 6.60 -3.00 -7.93
C ILE A 166 7.49 -4.19 -8.24
N LYS A 167 8.80 -4.00 -8.17
CA LYS A 167 9.75 -5.09 -8.41
C LYS A 167 9.87 -5.98 -7.18
N SER A 168 9.95 -5.36 -6.00
CA SER A 168 10.04 -6.07 -4.73
C SER A 168 9.76 -5.11 -3.58
N ILE A 169 9.40 -5.68 -2.43
CA ILE A 169 9.30 -4.93 -1.17
C ILE A 169 10.12 -5.69 -0.13
N THR A 170 11.10 -5.01 0.46
CA THR A 170 11.95 -5.57 1.52
C THR A 170 11.57 -4.94 2.84
N ILE A 171 11.30 -5.77 3.84
CA ILE A 171 10.94 -5.33 5.19
C ILE A 171 12.19 -5.34 6.07
N THR A 172 12.43 -4.24 6.78
CA THR A 172 13.50 -4.10 7.76
C THR A 172 12.88 -3.85 9.12
N VAL A 173 13.39 -4.54 10.14
CA VAL A 173 12.92 -4.41 11.53
C VAL A 173 14.06 -3.91 12.38
N ALA A 174 13.79 -2.90 13.21
CA ALA A 174 14.77 -2.33 14.14
C ALA A 174 14.11 -2.12 15.50
N ASP A 175 14.95 -2.09 16.54
CA ASP A 175 14.49 -1.85 17.93
C ASP A 175 14.09 -0.39 18.18
#